data_76f2e2a71217a87d784a5ddfeed3400b
#
_entry.id   76f2e2a71217a87d784a5ddfeed3400b
#
_cell.length_a   1.000
_cell.length_b   1.000
_cell.length_c   1.000
_cell.angle_alpha   90.00
_cell.angle_beta   90.00
_cell.angle_gamma   90.00
#
_symmetry.space_group_name_H-M   'P 1'
#
loop_
_entity.id
_entity.type
_entity.pdbx_description
1 polymer ?
#
loop_
_entity_poly.entity_id
_entity_poly.type
_entity_poly.pdbx_seq_one_letter_code
_entity_poly.pdbx_strand_id
1 'polypeptide(L)'
;MTVRVAVAGASGYAGGELLRLLVAHPHVEIGTLTGHSNAGQRLGAVQPHLLPLADRVLAPTTAEELAGHDVVFLALPHGQSAAVAEQLGPDVLVVDMGADFRLKDPADWETYYGSPHAGTWPYGLPELPGARAALEGSKRVAVPGCYPTAVSLALFPAYAAGLAEPEAVIVAASGTSGAGKALKPHLLGSEVMGNMSPYGVGGGHRHTPEMIQNLSGPAGERVTVSFTPTLAPMPRGILATCTAAAKPGVTAETVRVAYEKAYADEPFVHLLPEGQWPATSSVHGSNAVQVQVAYDANANRIIAISAIDNLTKGTAGGAVQSMNIALGLPEDTGLSTIGVAP
;
A
#
# COMPACT_ATOMS: atom_id res chain seq x y z
N MET A 1 19.44 -12.74 13.01
CA MET A 1 20.11 -11.44 12.74
C MET A 1 19.16 -10.35 13.22
N THR A 2 19.64 -9.38 13.98
CA THR A 2 18.79 -8.22 14.38
C THR A 2 19.26 -7.03 13.58
N VAL A 3 18.33 -6.29 12.96
CA VAL A 3 18.60 -5.09 12.17
C VAL A 3 18.14 -3.84 12.93
N ARG A 4 18.94 -2.79 12.88
CA ARG A 4 18.64 -1.51 13.50
C ARG A 4 17.89 -0.63 12.51
N VAL A 5 16.69 -0.17 12.90
CA VAL A 5 15.73 0.49 12.00
C VAL A 5 15.51 1.94 12.44
N ALA A 6 15.61 2.88 11.50
CA ALA A 6 15.15 4.25 11.69
C ALA A 6 13.79 4.48 10.97
N VAL A 7 12.96 5.34 11.55
CA VAL A 7 11.67 5.73 10.96
C VAL A 7 11.61 7.25 10.82
N ALA A 8 11.70 7.73 9.60
CA ALA A 8 11.47 9.13 9.27
C ALA A 8 9.96 9.38 9.10
N GLY A 9 9.41 10.35 9.86
CA GLY A 9 7.98 10.65 9.85
C GLY A 9 7.16 9.80 10.85
N ALA A 10 7.76 9.41 11.97
CA ALA A 10 7.14 8.59 13.02
C ALA A 10 5.87 9.21 13.66
N SER A 11 5.67 10.52 13.55
CA SER A 11 4.51 11.23 14.09
C SER A 11 3.23 11.11 13.25
N GLY A 12 3.32 10.68 11.97
CA GLY A 12 2.20 10.50 11.05
C GLY A 12 1.45 9.17 11.27
N TYR A 13 0.31 8.98 10.57
CA TYR A 13 -0.45 7.72 10.65
C TYR A 13 0.34 6.53 10.11
N ALA A 14 0.98 6.68 8.95
CA ALA A 14 1.79 5.61 8.35
C ALA A 14 2.99 5.25 9.25
N GLY A 15 3.71 6.24 9.79
CA GLY A 15 4.82 6.02 10.72
C GLY A 15 4.37 5.38 12.05
N GLY A 16 3.23 5.80 12.59
CA GLY A 16 2.65 5.20 13.79
C GLY A 16 2.25 3.73 13.59
N GLU A 17 1.62 3.41 12.47
CA GLU A 17 1.27 2.05 12.11
C GLU A 17 2.51 1.18 11.88
N LEU A 18 3.51 1.71 11.18
CA LEU A 18 4.79 1.03 11.00
C LEU A 18 5.44 0.68 12.34
N LEU A 19 5.48 1.62 13.28
CA LEU A 19 6.02 1.37 14.62
C LEU A 19 5.23 0.32 15.39
N ARG A 20 3.90 0.28 15.23
CA ARG A 20 3.07 -0.77 15.83
C ARG A 20 3.49 -2.17 15.38
N LEU A 21 3.83 -2.32 14.10
CA LEU A 21 4.30 -3.59 13.55
C LEU A 21 5.74 -3.90 13.97
N LEU A 22 6.64 -2.91 13.90
CA LEU A 22 8.06 -3.09 14.22
C LEU A 22 8.33 -3.42 15.69
N VAL A 23 7.51 -2.91 16.62
CA VAL A 23 7.64 -3.25 18.07
C VAL A 23 7.51 -4.75 18.32
N ALA A 24 6.67 -5.44 17.55
CA ALA A 24 6.44 -6.88 17.67
C ALA A 24 7.35 -7.72 16.76
N HIS A 25 8.18 -7.10 15.92
CA HIS A 25 9.00 -7.80 14.95
C HIS A 25 10.26 -8.41 15.60
N PRO A 26 10.47 -9.76 15.51
CA PRO A 26 11.51 -10.45 16.29
C PRO A 26 12.94 -10.12 15.88
N HIS A 27 13.14 -9.54 14.70
CA HIS A 27 14.47 -9.24 14.14
C HIS A 27 14.72 -7.74 14.03
N VAL A 28 13.92 -6.88 14.67
CA VAL A 28 14.07 -5.42 14.58
C VAL A 28 14.42 -4.81 15.93
N GLU A 29 15.44 -3.96 15.93
CA GLU A 29 15.71 -2.99 16.99
C GLU A 29 15.33 -1.60 16.49
N ILE A 30 14.39 -0.94 17.17
CA ILE A 30 13.95 0.40 16.82
C ILE A 30 14.99 1.42 17.28
N GLY A 31 15.69 2.00 16.32
CA GLY A 31 16.69 3.06 16.49
C GLY A 31 16.04 4.45 16.50
N THR A 32 16.48 5.36 15.63
CA THR A 32 16.04 6.75 15.59
C THR A 32 14.63 6.90 15.04
N LEU A 33 13.82 7.73 15.70
CA LEU A 33 12.49 8.13 15.28
C LEU A 33 12.50 9.62 15.00
N THR A 34 12.08 10.05 13.80
CA THR A 34 12.08 11.48 13.49
C THR A 34 10.66 12.02 13.24
N GLY A 35 10.47 13.32 13.47
CA GLY A 35 9.21 14.00 13.23
C GLY A 35 9.46 15.47 12.92
N HIS A 36 9.23 15.89 11.66
CA HIS A 36 9.54 17.23 11.17
C HIS A 36 9.10 18.36 12.14
N SER A 37 7.83 18.70 12.16
CA SER A 37 7.27 19.72 13.07
C SER A 37 7.10 19.25 14.52
N ASN A 38 7.29 17.95 14.78
CA ASN A 38 7.16 17.33 16.10
C ASN A 38 8.52 16.96 16.71
N ALA A 39 9.63 17.40 16.12
CA ALA A 39 10.96 17.20 16.70
C ALA A 39 11.03 17.79 18.14
N GLY A 40 11.67 17.05 19.05
CA GLY A 40 11.73 17.39 20.47
C GLY A 40 10.52 16.94 21.30
N GLN A 41 9.43 16.51 20.70
CA GLN A 41 8.27 15.97 21.41
C GLN A 41 8.47 14.50 21.75
N ARG A 42 7.84 14.03 22.84
CA ARG A 42 7.75 12.59 23.14
C ARG A 42 6.79 11.91 22.17
N LEU A 43 7.12 10.71 21.74
CA LEU A 43 6.28 9.94 20.82
C LEU A 43 4.87 9.71 21.39
N GLY A 44 4.76 9.43 22.69
CA GLY A 44 3.46 9.24 23.36
C GLY A 44 2.51 10.42 23.27
N ALA A 45 3.02 11.65 23.08
CA ALA A 45 2.17 12.84 22.89
C ALA A 45 1.48 12.84 21.51
N VAL A 46 2.07 12.21 20.50
CA VAL A 46 1.56 12.18 19.11
C VAL A 46 1.05 10.81 18.67
N GLN A 47 1.50 9.73 19.35
CA GLN A 47 1.13 8.32 19.12
C GLN A 47 0.81 7.63 20.46
N PRO A 48 -0.29 8.00 21.15
CA PRO A 48 -0.58 7.55 22.52
C PRO A 48 -0.81 6.03 22.64
N HIS A 49 -1.11 5.35 21.56
CA HIS A 49 -1.31 3.89 21.51
C HIS A 49 0.00 3.10 21.52
N LEU A 50 1.15 3.73 21.29
CA LEU A 50 2.47 3.08 21.27
C LEU A 50 3.14 3.14 22.66
N LEU A 51 2.50 2.56 23.67
CA LEU A 51 2.94 2.62 25.05
C LEU A 51 4.42 2.21 25.28
N PRO A 52 4.94 1.12 24.64
CA PRO A 52 6.35 0.73 24.81
C PRO A 52 7.36 1.78 24.30
N LEU A 53 6.95 2.69 23.43
CA LEU A 53 7.78 3.74 22.82
C LEU A 53 7.41 5.14 23.30
N ALA A 54 6.50 5.29 24.27
CA ALA A 54 5.91 6.57 24.64
C ALA A 54 6.94 7.63 25.06
N ASP A 55 8.02 7.22 25.74
CA ASP A 55 9.07 8.11 26.24
C ASP A 55 10.15 8.45 25.20
N ARG A 56 10.11 7.83 24.01
CA ARG A 56 11.05 8.15 22.93
C ARG A 56 10.84 9.59 22.47
N VAL A 57 11.91 10.34 22.32
CA VAL A 57 11.88 11.72 21.81
C VAL A 57 12.11 11.69 20.31
N LEU A 58 11.30 12.42 19.56
CA LEU A 58 11.43 12.57 18.12
C LEU A 58 12.60 13.48 17.78
N ALA A 59 13.52 12.97 16.96
CA ALA A 59 14.64 13.76 16.41
C ALA A 59 14.21 14.58 15.19
N PRO A 60 14.99 15.57 14.75
CA PRO A 60 14.82 16.19 13.44
C PRO A 60 14.99 15.18 12.32
N THR A 61 14.36 15.39 11.17
CA THR A 61 14.52 14.53 10.01
C THR A 61 15.70 15.00 9.19
N THR A 62 16.91 14.51 9.55
CA THR A 62 18.17 14.80 8.85
C THR A 62 18.92 13.51 8.54
N ALA A 63 19.83 13.55 7.57
CA ALA A 63 20.63 12.39 7.20
C ALA A 63 21.55 11.93 8.37
N GLU A 64 22.04 12.85 9.17
CA GLU A 64 22.88 12.55 10.34
C GLU A 64 22.11 11.72 11.37
N GLU A 65 20.88 12.07 11.66
CA GLU A 65 20.01 11.35 12.60
C GLU A 65 19.63 9.95 12.07
N LEU A 66 19.56 9.78 10.77
CA LEU A 66 19.23 8.52 10.10
C LEU A 66 20.46 7.65 9.82
N ALA A 67 21.67 8.20 9.96
CA ALA A 67 22.91 7.47 9.71
C ALA A 67 23.14 6.32 10.71
N GLY A 68 23.88 5.29 10.29
CA GLY A 68 24.24 4.15 11.14
C GLY A 68 23.10 3.17 11.45
N HIS A 69 22.03 3.20 10.66
CA HIS A 69 20.96 2.20 10.68
C HIS A 69 21.08 1.26 9.49
N ASP A 70 20.67 0.00 9.67
CA ASP A 70 20.66 -1.01 8.60
C ASP A 70 19.48 -0.77 7.63
N VAL A 71 18.36 -0.28 8.19
CA VAL A 71 17.12 0.00 7.44
C VAL A 71 16.60 1.39 7.82
N VAL A 72 16.19 2.15 6.81
CA VAL A 72 15.53 3.45 6.99
C VAL A 72 14.20 3.45 6.27
N PHE A 73 13.12 3.60 7.02
CA PHE A 73 11.79 3.83 6.46
C PHE A 73 11.52 5.32 6.31
N LEU A 74 11.05 5.71 5.13
CA LEU A 74 10.66 7.09 4.81
C LEU A 74 9.13 7.18 4.75
N ALA A 75 8.50 7.57 5.86
CA ALA A 75 7.06 7.85 5.94
C ALA A 75 6.80 9.36 5.81
N LEU A 76 7.33 9.96 4.77
CA LEU A 76 7.35 11.40 4.50
C LEU A 76 6.25 11.81 3.52
N PRO A 77 5.84 13.09 3.49
CA PRO A 77 5.01 13.62 2.43
C PRO A 77 5.64 13.42 1.04
N HIS A 78 4.81 13.25 0.03
CA HIS A 78 5.26 13.11 -1.37
C HIS A 78 6.17 14.27 -1.79
N GLY A 79 7.25 13.98 -2.51
CA GLY A 79 8.26 14.94 -2.93
C GLY A 79 9.35 15.22 -1.89
N GLN A 80 9.32 14.57 -0.72
CA GLN A 80 10.31 14.79 0.34
C GLN A 80 11.26 13.60 0.55
N SER A 81 10.91 12.42 0.07
CA SER A 81 11.72 11.22 0.27
C SER A 81 13.02 11.26 -0.55
N ALA A 82 13.00 11.80 -1.76
CA ALA A 82 14.15 11.82 -2.66
C ALA A 82 15.36 12.54 -2.03
N ALA A 83 15.17 13.75 -1.51
CA ALA A 83 16.23 14.55 -0.92
C ALA A 83 16.89 13.88 0.32
N VAL A 84 16.12 13.10 1.07
CA VAL A 84 16.64 12.32 2.22
C VAL A 84 17.35 11.07 1.72
N ALA A 85 16.77 10.35 0.77
CA ALA A 85 17.31 9.10 0.25
C ALA A 85 18.67 9.27 -0.45
N GLU A 86 18.87 10.40 -1.15
CA GLU A 86 20.14 10.73 -1.81
C GLU A 86 21.32 10.86 -0.83
N GLN A 87 21.04 11.23 0.42
CA GLN A 87 22.05 11.42 1.45
C GLN A 87 22.36 10.12 2.24
N LEU A 88 21.55 9.07 2.04
CA LEU A 88 21.75 7.77 2.67
C LEU A 88 22.68 6.89 1.83
N GLY A 89 23.65 6.25 2.47
CA GLY A 89 24.63 5.40 1.81
C GLY A 89 24.02 4.25 1.00
N PRO A 90 24.78 3.65 0.08
CA PRO A 90 24.30 2.59 -0.81
C PRO A 90 24.00 1.28 -0.07
N ASP A 91 24.63 1.03 1.07
CA ASP A 91 24.49 -0.20 1.85
C ASP A 91 23.25 -0.23 2.74
N VAL A 92 22.66 0.93 3.03
CA VAL A 92 21.44 1.05 3.83
C VAL A 92 20.24 0.63 3.00
N LEU A 93 19.40 -0.25 3.55
CA LEU A 93 18.09 -0.53 2.95
C LEU A 93 17.15 0.65 3.20
N VAL A 94 16.74 1.33 2.14
CA VAL A 94 15.76 2.42 2.20
C VAL A 94 14.41 1.94 1.68
N VAL A 95 13.39 2.03 2.53
CA VAL A 95 12.01 1.66 2.20
C VAL A 95 11.16 2.93 2.18
N ASP A 96 10.85 3.41 0.97
CA ASP A 96 10.05 4.62 0.79
C ASP A 96 8.54 4.30 0.80
N MET A 97 7.85 4.83 1.80
CA MET A 97 6.38 4.76 1.94
C MET A 97 5.70 5.99 1.31
N GLY A 98 6.49 6.94 0.81
CA GLY A 98 6.05 8.05 -0.04
C GLY A 98 5.72 7.58 -1.46
N ALA A 99 5.62 8.53 -2.40
CA ALA A 99 5.31 8.20 -3.80
C ALA A 99 6.51 8.36 -4.74
N ASP A 100 7.61 8.92 -4.25
CA ASP A 100 8.67 9.54 -5.05
C ASP A 100 9.32 8.57 -6.06
N PHE A 101 9.32 7.28 -5.76
CA PHE A 101 10.03 6.26 -6.55
C PHE A 101 9.13 5.16 -7.15
N ARG A 102 7.79 5.35 -7.15
CA ARG A 102 6.83 4.31 -7.61
C ARG A 102 6.67 4.25 -9.11
N LEU A 103 6.58 5.43 -9.75
CA LEU A 103 6.25 5.51 -11.18
C LEU A 103 7.48 5.32 -12.04
N LYS A 104 7.32 4.57 -13.13
CA LYS A 104 8.36 4.31 -14.13
C LYS A 104 8.43 5.41 -15.17
N ASP A 105 7.26 6.00 -15.50
CA ASP A 105 7.17 7.06 -16.52
C ASP A 105 7.31 8.43 -15.86
N PRO A 106 8.37 9.21 -16.19
CA PRO A 106 8.54 10.57 -15.71
C PRO A 106 7.38 11.50 -16.06
N ALA A 107 6.74 11.32 -17.22
CA ALA A 107 5.63 12.16 -17.65
C ALA A 107 4.38 11.94 -16.78
N ASP A 108 4.13 10.71 -16.34
CA ASP A 108 3.07 10.42 -15.36
C ASP A 108 3.38 11.08 -14.01
N TRP A 109 4.64 11.05 -13.57
CA TRP A 109 5.02 11.70 -12.32
C TRP A 109 4.82 13.23 -12.41
N GLU A 110 5.32 13.87 -13.45
CA GLU A 110 5.17 15.32 -13.63
C GLU A 110 3.70 15.73 -13.71
N THR A 111 2.87 14.96 -14.42
CA THR A 111 1.45 15.26 -14.58
C THR A 111 0.69 15.19 -13.25
N TYR A 112 0.97 14.20 -12.41
CA TYR A 112 0.18 13.95 -11.21
C TYR A 112 0.78 14.52 -9.91
N TYR A 113 2.10 14.80 -9.89
CA TYR A 113 2.80 15.30 -8.70
C TYR A 113 3.41 16.68 -8.90
N GLY A 114 3.63 17.13 -10.15
CA GLY A 114 4.05 18.49 -10.46
C GLY A 114 5.50 18.82 -10.07
N SER A 115 6.36 17.81 -9.94
CA SER A 115 7.78 17.96 -9.61
C SER A 115 8.65 17.06 -10.49
N PRO A 116 9.98 17.28 -10.55
CA PRO A 116 10.89 16.41 -11.30
C PRO A 116 10.83 14.96 -10.78
N HIS A 117 10.92 14.00 -11.70
CA HIS A 117 10.95 12.57 -11.38
C HIS A 117 12.28 12.18 -10.75
N ALA A 118 12.25 11.56 -9.58
CA ALA A 118 13.44 11.20 -8.80
C ALA A 118 14.05 9.83 -9.14
N GLY A 119 13.48 9.14 -10.12
CA GLY A 119 13.86 7.75 -10.46
C GLY A 119 12.82 6.73 -10.04
N THR A 120 13.12 5.46 -10.28
CA THR A 120 12.20 4.34 -9.99
C THR A 120 12.96 3.27 -9.21
N TRP A 121 12.34 2.75 -8.14
CA TRP A 121 12.86 1.67 -7.33
C TRP A 121 12.04 0.38 -7.50
N PRO A 122 12.57 -0.79 -7.09
CA PRO A 122 11.78 -2.01 -7.00
C PRO A 122 10.47 -1.79 -6.25
N TYR A 123 9.38 -2.24 -6.86
CA TYR A 123 8.03 -1.96 -6.38
C TYR A 123 7.60 -2.98 -5.31
N GLY A 124 7.24 -2.50 -4.13
CA GLY A 124 6.97 -3.28 -2.92
C GLY A 124 5.60 -3.95 -2.88
N LEU A 125 5.18 -4.62 -3.95
CA LEU A 125 4.00 -5.48 -4.02
C LEU A 125 4.43 -6.85 -4.55
N PRO A 126 4.96 -7.74 -3.68
CA PRO A 126 5.59 -8.99 -4.08
C PRO A 126 4.66 -9.96 -4.82
N GLU A 127 3.35 -9.82 -4.65
CA GLU A 127 2.34 -10.63 -5.31
C GLU A 127 2.21 -10.35 -6.83
N LEU A 128 2.72 -9.21 -7.29
CA LEU A 128 2.76 -8.94 -8.74
C LEU A 128 3.83 -9.80 -9.42
N PRO A 129 3.60 -10.24 -10.67
CA PRO A 129 4.56 -11.06 -11.41
C PRO A 129 5.98 -10.46 -11.44
N GLY A 130 6.96 -11.21 -10.93
CA GLY A 130 8.37 -10.84 -10.88
C GLY A 130 8.77 -9.83 -9.80
N ALA A 131 7.81 -9.24 -9.08
CA ALA A 131 8.10 -8.21 -8.07
C ALA A 131 8.84 -8.78 -6.86
N ARG A 132 8.50 -9.99 -6.38
CA ARG A 132 9.18 -10.64 -5.25
C ARG A 132 10.67 -10.82 -5.54
N ALA A 133 11.03 -11.35 -6.70
CA ALA A 133 12.43 -11.52 -7.11
C ALA A 133 13.18 -10.17 -7.23
N ALA A 134 12.51 -9.11 -7.65
CA ALA A 134 13.11 -7.77 -7.73
C ALA A 134 13.37 -7.15 -6.34
N LEU A 135 12.67 -7.59 -5.29
CA LEU A 135 12.87 -7.13 -3.93
C LEU A 135 14.01 -7.86 -3.21
N GLU A 136 14.31 -9.11 -3.59
CA GLU A 136 15.35 -9.92 -2.95
C GLU A 136 16.72 -9.22 -3.02
N GLY A 137 17.31 -8.96 -1.86
CA GLY A 137 18.62 -8.29 -1.73
C GLY A 137 18.63 -6.82 -2.15
N SER A 138 17.50 -6.24 -2.54
CA SER A 138 17.42 -4.83 -2.93
C SER A 138 17.74 -3.91 -1.75
N LYS A 139 18.44 -2.82 -2.03
CA LYS A 139 18.70 -1.74 -1.06
C LYS A 139 17.75 -0.56 -1.20
N ARG A 140 16.82 -0.63 -2.13
CA ARG A 140 15.83 0.44 -2.42
C ARG A 140 14.48 -0.20 -2.68
N VAL A 141 13.44 0.25 -1.99
CA VAL A 141 12.07 -0.27 -2.11
C VAL A 141 11.09 0.89 -2.19
N ALA A 142 10.24 0.91 -3.20
CA ALA A 142 9.11 1.83 -3.33
C ALA A 142 7.81 1.13 -2.89
N VAL A 143 7.27 1.50 -1.74
CA VAL A 143 6.03 0.92 -1.21
C VAL A 143 4.83 1.44 -1.98
N PRO A 144 3.89 0.60 -2.42
CA PRO A 144 2.69 0.99 -3.15
C PRO A 144 1.80 2.00 -2.45
N GLY A 145 0.98 2.70 -3.20
CA GLY A 145 -0.19 3.38 -2.67
C GLY A 145 -1.27 2.38 -2.21
N CYS A 146 -2.07 2.77 -1.21
CA CYS A 146 -3.08 1.85 -0.65
C CYS A 146 -4.16 1.45 -1.67
N TYR A 147 -4.66 2.37 -2.50
CA TYR A 147 -5.58 2.02 -3.59
C TYR A 147 -4.94 1.15 -4.67
N PRO A 148 -3.72 1.47 -5.19
CA PRO A 148 -3.01 0.59 -6.10
C PRO A 148 -2.81 -0.83 -5.54
N THR A 149 -2.52 -0.98 -4.25
CA THR A 149 -2.43 -2.29 -3.59
C THR A 149 -3.74 -3.07 -3.73
N ALA A 150 -4.87 -2.48 -3.29
CA ALA A 150 -6.17 -3.13 -3.34
C ALA A 150 -6.59 -3.49 -4.77
N VAL A 151 -6.46 -2.53 -5.69
CA VAL A 151 -6.88 -2.67 -7.10
C VAL A 151 -6.01 -3.64 -7.87
N SER A 152 -4.69 -3.57 -7.69
CA SER A 152 -3.78 -4.49 -8.38
C SER A 152 -4.05 -5.93 -7.95
N LEU A 153 -4.19 -6.18 -6.64
CA LEU A 153 -4.51 -7.50 -6.11
C LEU A 153 -5.93 -7.96 -6.48
N ALA A 154 -6.87 -7.05 -6.78
CA ALA A 154 -8.17 -7.45 -7.30
C ALA A 154 -8.10 -7.90 -8.75
N LEU A 155 -7.33 -7.23 -9.63
CA LEU A 155 -7.48 -7.37 -11.08
C LEU A 155 -6.30 -8.05 -11.80
N PHE A 156 -5.06 -8.03 -11.26
CA PHE A 156 -3.92 -8.56 -12.02
C PHE A 156 -4.10 -10.02 -12.47
N PRO A 157 -4.77 -10.93 -11.71
CA PRO A 157 -4.92 -12.31 -12.17
C PRO A 157 -5.73 -12.43 -13.45
N ALA A 158 -6.79 -11.60 -13.61
CA ALA A 158 -7.60 -11.60 -14.83
C ALA A 158 -6.78 -11.15 -16.05
N TYR A 159 -5.92 -10.16 -15.89
CA TYR A 159 -5.04 -9.69 -16.97
C TYR A 159 -3.91 -10.69 -17.26
N ALA A 160 -3.25 -11.20 -16.23
CA ALA A 160 -2.17 -12.18 -16.38
C ALA A 160 -2.62 -13.49 -17.04
N ALA A 161 -3.88 -13.87 -16.83
CA ALA A 161 -4.50 -15.03 -17.48
C ALA A 161 -5.08 -14.71 -18.88
N GLY A 162 -4.99 -13.47 -19.35
CA GLY A 162 -5.50 -13.04 -20.64
C GLY A 162 -7.04 -13.05 -20.76
N LEU A 163 -7.76 -12.94 -19.62
CA LEU A 163 -9.22 -13.05 -19.56
C LEU A 163 -9.94 -11.69 -19.72
N ALA A 164 -9.27 -10.59 -19.44
CA ALA A 164 -9.86 -9.25 -19.46
C ALA A 164 -9.38 -8.42 -20.65
N GLU A 165 -10.27 -7.60 -21.22
CA GLU A 165 -9.90 -6.53 -22.15
C GLU A 165 -9.09 -5.44 -21.43
N PRO A 166 -8.22 -4.66 -22.12
CA PRO A 166 -7.31 -3.71 -21.49
C PRO A 166 -8.00 -2.44 -21.00
N GLU A 167 -9.06 -2.59 -20.23
CA GLU A 167 -9.81 -1.51 -19.57
C GLU A 167 -10.28 -1.95 -18.18
N ALA A 168 -10.39 -1.01 -17.26
CA ALA A 168 -10.95 -1.24 -15.93
C ALA A 168 -11.80 -0.06 -15.47
N VAL A 169 -12.94 -0.36 -14.84
CA VAL A 169 -13.73 0.59 -14.06
C VAL A 169 -13.62 0.21 -12.58
N ILE A 170 -13.21 1.18 -11.76
CA ILE A 170 -12.88 0.97 -10.36
C ILE A 170 -13.62 2.00 -9.50
N VAL A 171 -14.38 1.50 -8.53
CA VAL A 171 -14.95 2.31 -7.46
C VAL A 171 -14.40 1.79 -6.14
N ALA A 172 -13.73 2.62 -5.36
CA ALA A 172 -13.14 2.17 -4.11
C ALA A 172 -13.47 3.11 -2.94
N ALA A 173 -14.12 2.53 -1.92
CA ALA A 173 -14.40 3.21 -0.66
C ALA A 173 -13.19 3.10 0.27
N SER A 174 -12.73 4.23 0.82
CA SER A 174 -11.58 4.28 1.74
C SER A 174 -11.91 4.99 3.03
N GLY A 175 -11.33 4.50 4.12
CA GLY A 175 -11.32 5.20 5.39
C GLY A 175 -10.53 6.51 5.35
N THR A 176 -10.88 7.40 6.28
CA THR A 176 -10.37 8.78 6.36
C THR A 176 -8.87 8.89 6.66
N SER A 177 -8.29 7.87 7.32
CA SER A 177 -6.86 7.87 7.66
C SER A 177 -5.93 7.89 6.44
N GLY A 178 -6.41 7.47 5.25
CA GLY A 178 -5.65 7.56 4.00
C GLY A 178 -5.30 8.98 3.58
N ALA A 179 -6.02 9.98 4.07
CA ALA A 179 -5.75 11.40 3.82
C ALA A 179 -4.63 11.99 4.71
N GLY A 180 -4.09 11.20 5.64
CA GLY A 180 -3.06 11.61 6.59
C GLY A 180 -3.61 12.36 7.80
N LYS A 181 -2.70 12.75 8.71
CA LYS A 181 -3.04 13.36 10.01
C LYS A 181 -3.20 14.90 9.96
N ALA A 182 -2.87 15.51 8.82
CA ALA A 182 -2.96 16.96 8.68
C ALA A 182 -4.43 17.43 8.78
N LEU A 183 -4.65 18.54 9.51
CA LEU A 183 -5.98 19.14 9.65
C LEU A 183 -6.48 19.68 8.30
N LYS A 184 -7.67 19.23 7.91
CA LYS A 184 -8.35 19.66 6.69
C LYS A 184 -9.84 19.84 6.98
N PRO A 185 -10.49 20.95 6.53
CA PRO A 185 -11.90 21.21 6.84
C PRO A 185 -12.84 20.06 6.46
N HIS A 186 -12.68 19.48 5.25
CA HIS A 186 -13.51 18.38 4.76
C HIS A 186 -13.26 17.03 5.46
N LEU A 187 -12.32 16.94 6.40
CA LEU A 187 -12.03 15.77 7.23
C LEU A 187 -12.42 15.96 8.70
N LEU A 188 -13.09 17.05 9.03
CA LEU A 188 -13.65 17.26 10.37
C LEU A 188 -14.71 16.19 10.67
N GLY A 189 -14.84 15.80 11.93
CA GLY A 189 -15.79 14.77 12.35
C GLY A 189 -17.22 15.02 11.85
N SER A 190 -17.70 16.28 11.93
CA SER A 190 -19.03 16.67 11.44
C SER A 190 -19.21 16.54 9.93
N GLU A 191 -18.11 16.56 9.17
CA GLU A 191 -18.15 16.43 7.71
C GLU A 191 -18.10 14.98 7.23
N VAL A 192 -17.44 14.10 8.00
CA VAL A 192 -17.19 12.70 7.57
C VAL A 192 -18.10 11.69 8.25
N MET A 193 -18.59 11.95 9.47
CA MET A 193 -19.50 11.00 10.14
C MET A 193 -20.88 10.98 9.44
N GLY A 194 -21.31 9.77 9.03
CA GLY A 194 -22.57 9.59 8.30
C GLY A 194 -22.54 10.08 6.85
N ASN A 195 -21.37 10.41 6.30
CA ASN A 195 -21.23 10.93 4.94
C ASN A 195 -20.27 10.09 4.10
N MET A 196 -20.64 9.79 2.86
CA MET A 196 -19.76 9.23 1.83
C MET A 196 -19.71 10.19 0.65
N SER A 197 -18.49 10.48 0.18
CA SER A 197 -18.31 11.43 -0.93
C SER A 197 -17.17 11.00 -1.86
N PRO A 198 -17.35 11.10 -3.20
CA PRO A 198 -16.28 10.89 -4.15
C PRO A 198 -15.31 12.08 -4.16
N TYR A 199 -14.05 11.81 -4.52
CA TYR A 199 -13.03 12.84 -4.70
C TYR A 199 -12.05 12.44 -5.79
N GLY A 200 -11.31 13.39 -6.37
CA GLY A 200 -10.33 13.11 -7.42
C GLY A 200 -10.88 12.37 -8.63
N VAL A 201 -12.16 12.55 -8.94
CA VAL A 201 -12.87 11.91 -10.06
C VAL A 201 -12.38 12.46 -11.40
N GLY A 202 -12.60 11.72 -12.49
CA GLY A 202 -12.22 12.15 -13.83
C GLY A 202 -10.72 12.02 -14.13
N GLY A 203 -10.07 11.01 -13.54
CA GLY A 203 -8.65 10.73 -13.75
C GLY A 203 -7.70 11.59 -12.91
N GLY A 204 -8.21 12.50 -12.07
CA GLY A 204 -7.37 13.43 -11.29
C GLY A 204 -6.71 12.85 -10.04
N HIS A 205 -6.97 11.60 -9.67
CA HIS A 205 -6.36 11.00 -8.48
C HIS A 205 -4.95 10.50 -8.75
N ARG A 206 -3.99 10.86 -7.88
CA ARG A 206 -2.56 10.55 -8.01
C ARG A 206 -2.21 9.05 -8.07
N HIS A 207 -3.10 8.17 -7.61
CA HIS A 207 -2.91 6.72 -7.71
C HIS A 207 -3.33 6.13 -9.06
N THR A 208 -3.95 6.91 -9.94
CA THR A 208 -4.41 6.42 -11.26
C THR A 208 -3.25 5.90 -12.13
N PRO A 209 -2.14 6.63 -12.33
CA PRO A 209 -1.03 6.15 -13.15
C PRO A 209 -0.36 4.90 -12.56
N GLU A 210 -0.31 4.79 -11.23
CA GLU A 210 0.25 3.64 -10.56
C GLU A 210 -0.58 2.36 -10.81
N MET A 211 -1.92 2.46 -10.79
CA MET A 211 -2.82 1.35 -11.17
C MET A 211 -2.67 0.96 -12.64
N ILE A 212 -2.60 1.95 -13.54
CA ILE A 212 -2.35 1.73 -14.97
C ILE A 212 -1.05 0.96 -15.17
N GLN A 213 0.04 1.43 -14.53
CA GLN A 213 1.36 0.77 -14.58
C GLN A 213 1.30 -0.68 -14.13
N ASN A 214 0.65 -0.95 -12.98
CA ASN A 214 0.59 -2.27 -12.37
C ASN A 214 -0.25 -3.27 -13.15
N LEU A 215 -1.33 -2.82 -13.78
CA LEU A 215 -2.23 -3.68 -14.55
C LEU A 215 -1.71 -3.89 -15.99
N SER A 216 -1.04 -2.90 -16.56
CA SER A 216 -0.51 -2.97 -17.94
C SER A 216 0.61 -4.01 -18.08
N GLY A 217 1.44 -4.20 -17.05
CA GLY A 217 2.48 -5.23 -17.07
C GLY A 217 1.91 -6.65 -17.29
N PRO A 218 1.04 -7.14 -16.42
CA PRO A 218 0.37 -8.43 -16.59
C PRO A 218 -0.48 -8.55 -17.86
N ALA A 219 -1.11 -7.46 -18.32
CA ALA A 219 -1.91 -7.46 -19.54
C ALA A 219 -1.05 -7.55 -20.82
N GLY A 220 0.23 -7.17 -20.76
CA GLY A 220 1.11 -7.09 -21.93
C GLY A 220 0.83 -5.88 -22.84
N GLU A 221 -0.10 -5.03 -22.48
CA GLU A 221 -0.49 -3.80 -23.18
C GLU A 221 -1.01 -2.74 -22.21
N ARG A 222 -1.13 -1.47 -22.65
CA ARG A 222 -1.62 -0.41 -21.78
C ARG A 222 -3.08 -0.60 -21.41
N VAL A 223 -3.35 -0.75 -20.13
CA VAL A 223 -4.70 -0.81 -19.56
C VAL A 223 -5.20 0.62 -19.30
N THR A 224 -6.41 0.93 -19.71
CA THR A 224 -7.10 2.17 -19.36
C THR A 224 -7.88 1.99 -18.05
N VAL A 225 -7.84 3.02 -17.19
CA VAL A 225 -8.47 2.95 -15.86
C VAL A 225 -9.40 4.13 -15.65
N SER A 226 -10.69 3.85 -15.39
CA SER A 226 -11.64 4.81 -14.84
C SER A 226 -11.73 4.61 -13.34
N PHE A 227 -11.21 5.55 -12.55
CA PHE A 227 -11.12 5.43 -11.09
C PHE A 227 -11.99 6.47 -10.39
N THR A 228 -12.85 6.01 -9.48
CA THR A 228 -13.68 6.82 -8.60
C THR A 228 -13.41 6.46 -7.14
N PRO A 229 -12.45 7.14 -6.49
CA PRO A 229 -12.25 6.99 -5.05
C PRO A 229 -13.40 7.65 -4.28
N THR A 230 -13.82 7.01 -3.19
CA THR A 230 -14.89 7.49 -2.32
C THR A 230 -14.40 7.47 -0.88
N LEU A 231 -14.51 8.62 -0.20
CA LEU A 231 -14.27 8.70 1.23
C LEU A 231 -15.47 8.12 1.97
N ALA A 232 -15.24 7.15 2.84
CA ALA A 232 -16.27 6.49 3.63
C ALA A 232 -16.17 6.89 5.11
N PRO A 233 -17.28 6.87 5.88
CA PRO A 233 -17.32 7.27 7.30
C PRO A 233 -16.72 6.19 8.22
N MET A 234 -15.51 5.77 7.93
CA MET A 234 -14.73 4.79 8.70
C MET A 234 -13.29 5.29 8.86
N PRO A 235 -12.61 4.96 9.96
CA PRO A 235 -11.22 5.42 10.15
C PRO A 235 -10.23 4.69 9.22
N ARG A 236 -10.42 3.39 8.98
CA ARG A 236 -9.50 2.51 8.24
C ARG A 236 -10.25 1.59 7.30
N GLY A 237 -9.54 1.04 6.32
CA GLY A 237 -10.04 0.06 5.37
C GLY A 237 -10.19 0.63 3.95
N ILE A 238 -10.01 -0.22 2.96
CA ILE A 238 -10.39 0.00 1.57
C ILE A 238 -11.22 -1.19 1.11
N LEU A 239 -12.37 -0.90 0.52
CA LEU A 239 -13.15 -1.86 -0.28
C LEU A 239 -13.11 -1.39 -1.73
N ALA A 240 -12.41 -2.13 -2.58
CA ALA A 240 -12.30 -1.82 -4.00
C ALA A 240 -13.19 -2.76 -4.82
N THR A 241 -14.16 -2.18 -5.53
CA THR A 241 -14.99 -2.87 -6.53
C THR A 241 -14.41 -2.55 -7.91
N CYS A 242 -13.88 -3.56 -8.56
CA CYS A 242 -13.19 -3.45 -9.84
C CYS A 242 -13.92 -4.27 -10.88
N THR A 243 -14.11 -3.73 -12.07
CA THR A 243 -14.69 -4.47 -13.19
C THR A 243 -13.88 -4.27 -14.46
N ALA A 244 -13.79 -5.33 -15.27
CA ALA A 244 -13.19 -5.29 -16.59
C ALA A 244 -14.09 -6.06 -17.58
N ALA A 245 -14.15 -5.65 -18.85
CA ALA A 245 -14.83 -6.41 -19.87
C ALA A 245 -14.12 -7.75 -20.09
N ALA A 246 -14.87 -8.83 -20.18
CA ALA A 246 -14.31 -10.14 -20.40
C ALA A 246 -14.03 -10.38 -21.89
N LYS A 247 -12.91 -11.04 -22.21
CA LYS A 247 -12.60 -11.48 -23.56
C LYS A 247 -13.52 -12.61 -24.02
N PRO A 248 -13.67 -12.85 -25.33
CA PRO A 248 -14.50 -13.94 -25.84
C PRO A 248 -14.12 -15.31 -25.26
N GLY A 249 -15.10 -16.10 -24.87
CA GLY A 249 -14.91 -17.46 -24.35
C GLY A 249 -14.64 -17.53 -22.83
N VAL A 250 -14.61 -16.42 -22.13
CA VAL A 250 -14.47 -16.39 -20.67
C VAL A 250 -15.73 -16.94 -19.99
N THR A 251 -15.52 -17.72 -18.94
CA THR A 251 -16.58 -18.31 -18.11
C THR A 251 -16.29 -18.06 -16.64
N ALA A 252 -17.29 -18.24 -15.77
CA ALA A 252 -17.10 -18.15 -14.31
C ALA A 252 -15.98 -19.10 -13.81
N GLU A 253 -15.94 -20.32 -14.36
CA GLU A 253 -14.93 -21.31 -14.01
C GLU A 253 -13.51 -20.85 -14.41
N THR A 254 -13.31 -20.39 -15.65
CA THR A 254 -11.98 -19.93 -16.10
C THR A 254 -11.48 -18.74 -15.29
N VAL A 255 -12.38 -17.83 -14.91
CA VAL A 255 -12.04 -16.72 -14.01
C VAL A 255 -11.66 -17.24 -12.64
N ARG A 256 -12.46 -18.12 -12.02
CA ARG A 256 -12.18 -18.67 -10.69
C ARG A 256 -10.82 -19.37 -10.63
N VAL A 257 -10.54 -20.26 -11.59
CA VAL A 257 -9.27 -21.00 -11.69
C VAL A 257 -8.06 -20.08 -11.83
N ALA A 258 -8.19 -18.97 -12.57
CA ALA A 258 -7.10 -18.00 -12.70
C ALA A 258 -6.74 -17.36 -11.36
N TYR A 259 -7.73 -17.02 -10.53
CA TYR A 259 -7.50 -16.43 -9.20
C TYR A 259 -6.99 -17.47 -8.20
N GLU A 260 -7.51 -18.69 -8.22
CA GLU A 260 -6.99 -19.78 -7.38
C GLU A 260 -5.52 -20.05 -7.65
N LYS A 261 -5.13 -20.10 -8.95
CA LYS A 261 -3.75 -20.27 -9.35
C LYS A 261 -2.86 -19.10 -8.94
N ALA A 262 -3.36 -17.87 -9.07
CA ALA A 262 -2.57 -16.68 -8.76
C ALA A 262 -2.26 -16.53 -7.26
N TYR A 263 -3.15 -17.03 -6.40
CA TYR A 263 -3.06 -16.83 -4.95
C TYR A 263 -2.79 -18.11 -4.13
N ALA A 264 -2.53 -19.24 -4.79
CA ALA A 264 -2.30 -20.52 -4.13
C ALA A 264 -1.20 -20.48 -3.05
N ASP A 265 -0.11 -19.77 -3.34
CA ASP A 265 1.07 -19.70 -2.49
C ASP A 265 1.28 -18.31 -1.85
N GLU A 266 0.29 -17.41 -1.93
CA GLU A 266 0.40 -16.05 -1.40
C GLU A 266 -0.04 -15.99 0.07
N PRO A 267 0.88 -15.72 1.02
CA PRO A 267 0.58 -15.82 2.45
C PRO A 267 -0.43 -14.79 2.94
N PHE A 268 -0.59 -13.68 2.24
CA PHE A 268 -1.45 -12.57 2.67
C PHE A 268 -2.72 -12.40 1.84
N VAL A 269 -2.85 -13.08 0.69
CA VAL A 269 -4.01 -12.92 -0.18
C VAL A 269 -4.94 -14.12 -0.05
N HIS A 270 -6.15 -13.88 0.41
CA HIS A 270 -7.16 -14.91 0.68
C HIS A 270 -8.31 -14.77 -0.32
N LEU A 271 -8.33 -15.67 -1.32
CA LEU A 271 -9.48 -15.82 -2.20
C LEU A 271 -10.62 -16.49 -1.44
N LEU A 272 -11.69 -15.74 -1.20
CA LEU A 272 -12.82 -16.22 -0.41
C LEU A 272 -13.58 -17.36 -1.12
N PRO A 273 -14.24 -18.28 -0.37
CA PRO A 273 -15.17 -19.24 -0.93
C PRO A 273 -16.27 -18.57 -1.75
N GLU A 274 -16.80 -19.29 -2.72
CA GLU A 274 -17.94 -18.77 -3.50
C GLU A 274 -19.12 -18.38 -2.60
N GLY A 275 -19.75 -17.26 -2.93
CA GLY A 275 -20.86 -16.70 -2.17
C GLY A 275 -20.44 -15.85 -0.96
N GLN A 276 -19.15 -15.82 -0.58
CA GLN A 276 -18.63 -14.92 0.45
C GLN A 276 -17.95 -13.70 -0.21
N TRP A 277 -18.11 -12.52 0.41
CA TRP A 277 -17.58 -11.28 -0.14
C TRP A 277 -16.66 -10.57 0.87
N PRO A 278 -15.61 -9.87 0.38
CA PRO A 278 -14.70 -9.14 1.23
C PRO A 278 -15.39 -8.04 2.06
N ALA A 279 -14.91 -7.87 3.29
CA ALA A 279 -15.37 -6.81 4.18
C ALA A 279 -14.17 -6.14 4.85
N THR A 280 -14.20 -4.80 4.96
CA THR A 280 -13.09 -4.04 5.56
C THR A 280 -12.84 -4.40 7.02
N SER A 281 -13.90 -4.69 7.80
CA SER A 281 -13.76 -5.08 9.20
C SER A 281 -13.00 -6.40 9.38
N SER A 282 -13.11 -7.33 8.44
CA SER A 282 -12.46 -8.64 8.50
C SER A 282 -10.93 -8.58 8.40
N VAL A 283 -10.40 -7.50 7.82
CA VAL A 283 -8.94 -7.31 7.58
C VAL A 283 -8.34 -6.17 8.41
N HIS A 284 -9.14 -5.53 9.25
CA HIS A 284 -8.75 -4.37 10.04
C HIS A 284 -7.53 -4.69 10.94
N GLY A 285 -6.48 -3.89 10.84
CA GLY A 285 -5.24 -4.03 11.62
C GLY A 285 -4.33 -5.19 11.20
N SER A 286 -4.69 -5.94 10.15
CA SER A 286 -3.91 -7.08 9.64
C SER A 286 -3.28 -6.81 8.29
N ASN A 287 -2.31 -7.66 7.89
CA ASN A 287 -1.72 -7.64 6.55
C ASN A 287 -2.52 -8.50 5.54
N ALA A 288 -3.65 -9.06 5.96
CA ALA A 288 -4.50 -9.85 5.10
C ALA A 288 -5.18 -9.01 4.01
N VAL A 289 -5.35 -9.64 2.86
CA VAL A 289 -6.17 -9.17 1.74
C VAL A 289 -7.26 -10.19 1.51
N GLN A 290 -8.51 -9.79 1.57
CA GLN A 290 -9.61 -10.62 1.09
C GLN A 290 -9.93 -10.26 -0.36
N VAL A 291 -10.04 -11.26 -1.22
CA VAL A 291 -10.40 -11.10 -2.63
C VAL A 291 -11.56 -12.05 -2.94
N GLN A 292 -12.48 -11.60 -3.76
CA GLN A 292 -13.50 -12.45 -4.40
C GLN A 292 -13.72 -12.00 -5.84
N VAL A 293 -14.02 -12.94 -6.70
CA VAL A 293 -14.24 -12.71 -8.12
C VAL A 293 -15.55 -13.35 -8.59
N ALA A 294 -16.23 -12.69 -9.50
CA ALA A 294 -17.39 -13.21 -10.19
C ALA A 294 -17.36 -12.86 -11.68
N TYR A 295 -18.05 -13.64 -12.49
CA TYR A 295 -18.32 -13.33 -13.90
C TYR A 295 -19.80 -13.04 -14.08
N ASP A 296 -20.11 -11.81 -14.50
CA ASP A 296 -21.46 -11.43 -14.91
C ASP A 296 -21.64 -11.72 -16.41
N ALA A 297 -22.29 -12.83 -16.72
CA ALA A 297 -22.50 -13.28 -18.09
C ALA A 297 -23.42 -12.34 -18.89
N ASN A 298 -24.36 -11.65 -18.22
CA ASN A 298 -25.28 -10.74 -18.89
C ASN A 298 -24.56 -9.45 -19.34
N ALA A 299 -23.69 -8.95 -18.50
CA ALA A 299 -22.91 -7.74 -18.78
C ALA A 299 -21.59 -8.06 -19.50
N ASN A 300 -21.21 -9.32 -19.63
CA ASN A 300 -19.90 -9.79 -20.09
C ASN A 300 -18.76 -9.12 -19.34
N ARG A 301 -18.83 -9.12 -17.99
CA ARG A 301 -17.83 -8.47 -17.15
C ARG A 301 -17.28 -9.39 -16.06
N ILE A 302 -15.97 -9.31 -15.87
CA ILE A 302 -15.30 -9.81 -14.68
C ILE A 302 -15.46 -8.75 -13.58
N ILE A 303 -15.93 -9.17 -12.41
CA ILE A 303 -16.07 -8.33 -11.22
C ILE A 303 -15.14 -8.88 -10.17
N ALA A 304 -14.17 -8.10 -9.76
CA ALA A 304 -13.23 -8.46 -8.70
C ALA A 304 -13.35 -7.45 -7.54
N ILE A 305 -13.53 -7.97 -6.33
CA ILE A 305 -13.65 -7.14 -5.13
C ILE A 305 -12.53 -7.51 -4.17
N SER A 306 -11.85 -6.50 -3.64
CA SER A 306 -10.84 -6.69 -2.60
C SER A 306 -11.11 -5.81 -1.39
N ALA A 307 -10.75 -6.32 -0.21
CA ALA A 307 -10.70 -5.56 1.03
C ALA A 307 -9.31 -5.65 1.64
N ILE A 308 -8.78 -4.50 2.07
CA ILE A 308 -7.51 -4.37 2.80
C ILE A 308 -7.64 -3.37 3.94
N ASP A 309 -6.75 -3.45 4.91
CA ASP A 309 -6.47 -2.32 5.79
C ASP A 309 -5.52 -1.35 5.07
N ASN A 310 -5.95 -0.11 4.87
CA ASN A 310 -5.20 0.89 4.10
C ASN A 310 -3.89 1.32 4.76
N LEU A 311 -3.77 1.24 6.08
CA LEU A 311 -2.55 1.57 6.82
C LEU A 311 -1.64 0.35 7.00
N THR A 312 -2.20 -0.88 7.13
CA THR A 312 -1.40 -2.10 7.25
C THR A 312 -0.99 -2.61 5.87
N LYS A 313 -1.74 -3.51 5.22
CA LYS A 313 -1.35 -4.04 3.89
C LYS A 313 -1.17 -2.94 2.85
N GLY A 314 -2.02 -1.91 2.91
CA GLY A 314 -1.96 -0.78 1.98
C GLY A 314 -0.76 0.17 2.17
N THR A 315 0.02 0.04 3.25
CA THR A 315 1.13 0.95 3.55
C THR A 315 2.20 0.27 4.41
N ALA A 316 2.07 0.29 5.74
CA ALA A 316 3.12 -0.12 6.68
C ALA A 316 3.39 -1.63 6.67
N GLY A 317 2.35 -2.45 6.54
CA GLY A 317 2.50 -3.90 6.45
C GLY A 317 3.15 -4.34 5.14
N GLY A 318 2.78 -3.71 4.01
CA GLY A 318 3.46 -3.91 2.73
C GLY A 318 4.94 -3.47 2.78
N ALA A 319 5.25 -2.41 3.53
CA ALA A 319 6.60 -1.95 3.77
C ALA A 319 7.43 -2.97 4.57
N VAL A 320 6.87 -3.53 5.66
CA VAL A 320 7.54 -4.57 6.46
C VAL A 320 7.70 -5.86 5.67
N GLN A 321 6.68 -6.30 4.92
CA GLN A 321 6.77 -7.46 4.04
C GLN A 321 7.91 -7.30 3.02
N SER A 322 8.00 -6.15 2.37
CA SER A 322 9.07 -5.85 1.40
C SER A 322 10.45 -5.76 2.06
N MET A 323 10.55 -5.20 3.27
CA MET A 323 11.79 -5.21 4.06
C MET A 323 12.23 -6.64 4.36
N ASN A 324 11.32 -7.50 4.79
CA ASN A 324 11.62 -8.91 5.09
C ASN A 324 12.21 -9.62 3.87
N ILE A 325 11.58 -9.50 2.71
CA ILE A 325 12.08 -10.08 1.45
C ILE A 325 13.46 -9.52 1.11
N ALA A 326 13.65 -8.21 1.19
CA ALA A 326 14.92 -7.56 0.87
C ALA A 326 16.07 -7.99 1.80
N LEU A 327 15.76 -8.36 3.04
CA LEU A 327 16.70 -8.89 4.03
C LEU A 327 16.87 -10.41 3.99
N GLY A 328 16.13 -11.13 3.15
CA GLY A 328 16.13 -12.60 3.09
C GLY A 328 15.44 -13.26 4.30
N LEU A 329 14.55 -12.55 4.98
CA LEU A 329 13.69 -13.09 6.03
C LEU A 329 12.39 -13.67 5.42
N PRO A 330 11.71 -14.61 6.12
CA PRO A 330 10.35 -14.97 5.73
C PRO A 330 9.46 -13.73 5.66
N GLU A 331 8.73 -13.56 4.55
CA GLU A 331 8.00 -12.32 4.26
C GLU A 331 6.89 -12.00 5.26
N ASP A 332 6.37 -13.00 5.97
CA ASP A 332 5.34 -12.91 7.00
C ASP A 332 5.86 -12.59 8.41
N THR A 333 7.19 -12.52 8.59
CA THR A 333 7.79 -12.26 9.90
C THR A 333 7.26 -10.95 10.50
N GLY A 334 6.71 -11.01 11.70
CA GLY A 334 6.16 -9.86 12.43
C GLY A 334 4.82 -9.33 11.87
N LEU A 335 4.22 -10.01 10.90
CA LEU A 335 2.95 -9.62 10.28
C LEU A 335 1.85 -10.64 10.60
N SER A 336 0.65 -10.15 10.87
CA SER A 336 -0.53 -10.98 11.17
C SER A 336 -1.54 -10.93 10.03
N THR A 337 -2.19 -12.06 9.76
CA THR A 337 -3.38 -12.16 8.90
C THR A 337 -4.68 -12.08 9.70
N ILE A 338 -4.61 -11.96 11.04
CA ILE A 338 -5.77 -11.90 11.92
C ILE A 338 -6.20 -10.45 12.10
N GLY A 339 -7.40 -10.12 11.65
CA GLY A 339 -8.01 -8.81 11.86
C GLY A 339 -8.54 -8.63 13.29
N VAL A 340 -8.68 -7.36 13.69
CA VAL A 340 -9.20 -7.00 15.04
C VAL A 340 -10.71 -6.72 15.03
N ALA A 341 -11.44 -7.43 14.16
CA ALA A 341 -12.89 -7.30 14.08
C ALA A 341 -13.57 -7.37 15.46
N PRO A 342 -14.78 -6.82 15.67
CA PRO A 342 -15.75 -6.26 14.73
C PRO A 342 -15.47 -4.88 14.20
#